data_fbef2d48b1315a7c430b3b4f8dd4e6df
#
_entry.id   fbef2d48b1315a7c430b3b4f8dd4e6df
#
_cell.length_a   1.000
_cell.length_b   1.000
_cell.length_c   1.000
_cell.angle_alpha   90.00
_cell.angle_beta   90.00
_cell.angle_gamma   90.00
#
_symmetry.space_group_name_H-M   'P 1'
#
loop_
_entity.id
_entity.type
_entity.pdbx_description
1 polymer ?
#
loop_
_entity_poly.entity_id
_entity_poly.type
_entity_poly.pdbx_seq_one_letter_code
_entity_poly.pdbx_strand_id
1 'polypeptide(L)'
;AIRRGDWSSDVCSSDLKFGDGGADILPLFRLNKRQGAALLAELGADKALYEKVPTADLEEDKPGIADEVALGVTYREIDDYLEGKEVSAKAQETIESWWRKGQHKRHLPITIFDDFWK
;
A
#
# COMPACT_ATOMS: atom_id res chain seq x y z
N ALA A 1 15.58 -4.05 4.46
CA ALA A 1 14.56 -4.91 3.85
C ALA A 1 13.18 -4.30 4.14
N ILE A 2 12.44 -4.00 3.09
CA ILE A 2 11.05 -3.53 3.17
C ILE A 2 10.22 -4.69 3.70
N ARG A 3 9.50 -4.50 4.80
CA ARG A 3 8.67 -5.56 5.39
C ARG A 3 7.35 -5.63 4.63
N ARG A 4 6.91 -6.87 4.31
CA ARG A 4 5.58 -7.13 3.75
C ARG A 4 4.51 -6.65 4.73
N GLY A 5 3.49 -6.00 4.26
CA GLY A 5 2.29 -5.68 5.04
C GLY A 5 1.97 -4.21 5.25
N ASP A 6 2.89 -3.30 4.95
CA ASP A 6 2.68 -1.86 5.19
C ASP A 6 2.25 -1.11 3.92
N TRP A 7 1.92 -1.82 2.83
CA TRP A 7 1.78 -1.20 1.51
C TRP A 7 0.37 -1.12 0.95
N SER A 8 -0.54 -1.98 1.41
CA SER A 8 -1.74 -2.19 0.61
C SER A 8 -2.84 -1.15 0.77
N SER A 9 -2.84 -0.42 1.86
CA SER A 9 -3.85 0.60 2.14
C SER A 9 -3.27 1.95 2.54
N ASP A 10 -2.02 1.95 3.01
CA ASP A 10 -1.42 3.16 3.58
C ASP A 10 -0.84 4.12 2.53
N VAL A 11 -0.61 3.65 1.31
CA VAL A 11 0.05 4.49 0.29
C VAL A 11 -0.93 5.44 -0.37
N CYS A 12 -2.19 5.07 -0.48
CA CYS A 12 -3.22 5.86 -1.17
C CYS A 12 -3.92 6.87 -0.28
N SER A 13 -3.86 6.72 1.03
CA SER A 13 -4.35 7.74 1.95
C SER A 13 -3.18 8.61 2.41
N SER A 14 -2.77 9.54 1.56
CA SER A 14 -1.67 10.48 1.84
C SER A 14 -1.85 11.22 3.16
N ASP A 15 -3.08 11.42 3.61
CA ASP A 15 -3.41 12.30 4.71
C ASP A 15 -3.68 11.57 6.04
N LEU A 16 -3.86 10.25 6.03
CA LEU A 16 -4.11 9.49 7.25
C LEU A 16 -2.82 8.86 7.77
N LYS A 17 -2.31 9.40 8.89
CA LYS A 17 -1.07 8.90 9.50
C LYS A 17 -1.09 7.41 9.80
N PHE A 18 -2.20 6.90 10.30
CA PHE A 18 -2.31 5.50 10.70
C PHE A 18 -2.96 4.63 9.62
N GLY A 19 -3.71 5.21 8.69
CA GLY A 19 -4.43 4.45 7.67
C GLY A 19 -5.21 3.29 8.28
N ASP A 20 -5.13 2.11 7.68
CA ASP A 20 -5.71 0.87 8.24
C ASP A 20 -4.98 0.39 9.51
N GLY A 21 -3.78 0.91 9.80
CA GLY A 21 -3.04 0.61 11.02
C GLY A 21 -3.70 1.15 12.30
N GLY A 22 -4.73 2.00 12.18
CA GLY A 22 -5.57 2.47 13.29
C GLY A 22 -6.60 1.44 13.77
N ALA A 23 -6.38 0.17 13.55
CA ALA A 23 -7.28 -0.93 13.92
C ALA A 23 -6.70 -1.75 15.07
N ASP A 24 -7.59 -2.25 15.94
CA ASP A 24 -7.20 -3.14 17.04
C ASP A 24 -6.80 -4.53 16.55
N ILE A 25 -7.31 -4.96 15.40
CA ILE A 25 -7.06 -6.28 14.80
C ILE A 25 -6.80 -6.10 13.30
N LEU A 26 -5.73 -6.68 12.83
CA LEU A 26 -5.32 -6.68 11.41
C LEU A 26 -5.21 -8.11 10.87
N PRO A 27 -6.33 -8.77 10.55
CA PRO A 27 -6.32 -10.19 10.16
C PRO A 27 -5.59 -10.46 8.84
N LEU A 28 -5.51 -9.46 7.95
CA LEU A 28 -4.83 -9.57 6.64
C LEU A 28 -3.40 -9.00 6.67
N PHE A 29 -2.88 -8.73 7.87
CA PHE A 29 -1.52 -8.17 8.02
C PHE A 29 -0.48 -9.04 7.31
N ARG A 30 0.36 -8.41 6.50
CA ARG A 30 1.41 -9.02 5.67
C ARG A 30 0.95 -9.81 4.45
N LEU A 31 -0.31 -9.83 4.12
CA LEU A 31 -0.75 -10.31 2.80
C LEU A 31 -0.58 -9.19 1.78
N ASN A 32 -0.01 -9.51 0.62
CA ASN A 32 -0.03 -8.60 -0.52
C ASN A 32 -1.38 -8.70 -1.26
N LYS A 33 -1.63 -7.83 -2.24
CA LYS A 33 -2.91 -7.82 -2.98
C LYS A 33 -3.19 -9.15 -3.68
N ARG A 34 -2.19 -9.75 -4.29
CA ARG A 34 -2.29 -11.05 -4.96
C ARG A 34 -2.68 -12.16 -3.98
N GLN A 35 -2.06 -12.19 -2.82
CA GLN A 35 -2.34 -13.19 -1.79
C GLN A 35 -3.76 -13.01 -1.21
N GLY A 36 -4.19 -11.77 -1.00
CA GLY A 36 -5.55 -11.47 -0.57
C GLY A 36 -6.59 -11.90 -1.59
N ALA A 37 -6.36 -11.63 -2.88
CA ALA A 37 -7.24 -12.08 -3.96
C ALA A 37 -7.31 -13.61 -4.06
N ALA A 38 -6.17 -14.29 -3.95
CA ALA A 38 -6.12 -15.76 -3.95
C ALA A 38 -6.89 -16.36 -2.77
N LEU A 39 -6.77 -15.77 -1.58
CA LEU A 39 -7.52 -16.19 -0.40
C LEU A 39 -9.04 -16.04 -0.60
N LEU A 40 -9.49 -14.92 -1.14
CA LEU A 40 -10.91 -14.69 -1.42
C LEU A 40 -11.45 -15.68 -2.45
N ALA A 41 -10.67 -15.97 -3.51
CA ALA A 41 -11.04 -16.98 -4.50
C ALA A 41 -11.18 -18.38 -3.89
N GLU A 42 -10.27 -18.78 -3.01
CA GLU A 42 -10.30 -20.06 -2.31
C GLU A 42 -11.51 -20.15 -1.36
N LEU A 43 -11.90 -19.05 -0.74
CA LEU A 43 -13.09 -18.96 0.10
C LEU A 43 -14.40 -18.93 -0.70
N GLY A 44 -14.34 -18.96 -2.03
CA GLY A 44 -15.53 -18.94 -2.89
C GLY A 44 -16.22 -17.58 -2.99
N ALA A 45 -15.50 -16.48 -2.72
CA ALA A 45 -16.03 -15.14 -2.86
C ALA A 45 -16.33 -14.82 -4.34
N ASP A 46 -17.31 -13.94 -4.58
CA ASP A 46 -17.62 -13.47 -5.92
C ASP A 46 -16.39 -12.77 -6.54
N LYS A 47 -16.10 -13.11 -7.79
CA LYS A 47 -14.99 -12.58 -8.57
C LYS A 47 -14.97 -11.05 -8.61
N ALA A 48 -16.13 -10.43 -8.69
CA ALA A 48 -16.30 -8.99 -8.69
C ALA A 48 -15.72 -8.30 -7.41
N LEU A 49 -15.61 -9.02 -6.30
CA LEU A 49 -15.08 -8.49 -5.05
C LEU A 49 -13.56 -8.37 -5.07
N TYR A 50 -12.84 -9.36 -5.59
CA TYR A 50 -11.39 -9.36 -5.59
C TYR A 50 -10.74 -8.88 -6.89
N GLU A 51 -11.53 -8.68 -7.95
CA GLU A 51 -11.10 -8.04 -9.19
C GLU A 51 -11.51 -6.56 -9.28
N LYS A 52 -12.20 -6.03 -8.26
CA LYS A 52 -12.52 -4.61 -8.21
C LYS A 52 -11.24 -3.78 -8.25
N VAL A 53 -11.19 -2.82 -9.18
CA VAL A 53 -10.07 -1.87 -9.26
C VAL A 53 -10.07 -1.00 -7.99
N PRO A 54 -8.98 -0.97 -7.21
CA PRO A 54 -8.86 -0.08 -6.08
C PRO A 54 -8.87 1.38 -6.50
N THR A 55 -9.58 2.22 -5.77
CA THR A 55 -9.72 3.65 -6.06
C THR A 55 -9.37 4.49 -4.84
N ALA A 56 -8.70 5.62 -5.08
CA ALA A 56 -8.39 6.62 -4.07
C ALA A 56 -9.61 7.53 -3.86
N ASP A 57 -10.44 7.20 -2.89
CA ASP A 57 -11.71 7.91 -2.65
C ASP A 57 -11.51 9.22 -1.88
N LEU A 58 -10.34 9.44 -1.27
CA LEU A 58 -10.00 10.61 -0.46
C LEU A 58 -9.16 11.66 -1.22
N GLU A 59 -8.92 11.48 -2.50
CA GLU A 59 -8.27 12.47 -3.36
C GLU A 59 -9.21 13.65 -3.64
N GLU A 60 -8.90 14.82 -3.10
CA GLU A 60 -9.74 16.02 -3.25
C GLU A 60 -9.83 16.50 -4.70
N ASP A 61 -8.70 16.49 -5.42
CA ASP A 61 -8.63 17.00 -6.80
C ASP A 61 -9.23 16.02 -7.83
N LYS A 62 -9.17 14.72 -7.59
CA LYS A 62 -9.62 13.67 -8.51
C LYS A 62 -10.22 12.48 -7.77
N PRO A 63 -11.39 12.62 -7.17
CA PRO A 63 -12.04 11.55 -6.43
C PRO A 63 -12.29 10.33 -7.33
N GLY A 64 -11.99 9.13 -6.80
CA GLY A 64 -12.22 7.87 -7.52
C GLY A 64 -11.16 7.53 -8.59
N ILE A 65 -10.01 8.23 -8.60
CA ILE A 65 -8.87 7.83 -9.44
C ILE A 65 -8.38 6.43 -9.04
N ALA A 66 -8.02 5.60 -10.02
CA ALA A 66 -7.42 4.31 -9.71
C ALA A 66 -6.10 4.51 -8.95
N ASP A 67 -5.90 3.75 -7.86
CA ASP A 67 -4.70 3.81 -7.02
C ASP A 67 -3.41 3.70 -7.83
N GLU A 68 -3.35 2.77 -8.79
CA GLU A 68 -2.17 2.55 -9.63
C GLU A 68 -1.80 3.79 -10.47
N VAL A 69 -2.79 4.60 -10.85
CA VAL A 69 -2.55 5.87 -11.56
C VAL A 69 -1.99 6.91 -10.61
N ALA A 70 -2.55 7.01 -9.40
CA ALA A 70 -2.08 7.94 -8.38
C ALA A 70 -0.66 7.58 -7.91
N LEU A 71 -0.35 6.29 -7.79
CA LEU A 71 0.95 5.80 -7.35
C LEU A 71 2.02 5.85 -8.44
N GLY A 72 1.62 5.76 -9.72
CA GLY A 72 2.54 5.63 -10.85
C GLY A 72 3.23 4.27 -10.95
N VAL A 73 2.68 3.25 -10.28
CA VAL A 73 3.16 1.86 -10.27
C VAL A 73 1.97 0.92 -10.05
N THR A 74 1.99 -0.24 -10.68
CA THR A 74 0.92 -1.24 -10.54
C THR A 74 1.06 -2.06 -9.26
N TYR A 75 -0.06 -2.54 -8.72
CA TYR A 75 -0.03 -3.48 -7.61
C TYR A 75 0.72 -4.77 -7.94
N ARG A 76 0.70 -5.20 -9.20
CA ARG A 76 1.46 -6.36 -9.66
C ARG A 76 2.96 -6.13 -9.52
N GLU A 77 3.47 -4.97 -9.91
CA GLU A 77 4.88 -4.60 -9.76
C GLU A 77 5.26 -4.48 -8.28
N ILE A 78 4.37 -3.91 -7.45
CA ILE A 78 4.57 -3.84 -6.00
C ILE A 78 4.67 -5.25 -5.41
N ASP A 79 3.74 -6.13 -5.75
CA ASP A 79 3.72 -7.52 -5.27
C ASP A 79 4.98 -8.29 -5.72
N ASP A 80 5.38 -8.14 -6.98
CA ASP A 80 6.59 -8.77 -7.52
C ASP A 80 7.85 -8.26 -6.79
N TYR A 81 7.95 -6.96 -6.55
CA TYR A 81 9.05 -6.37 -5.76
C TYR A 81 9.09 -6.91 -4.32
N LEU A 82 7.94 -6.99 -3.64
CA LEU A 82 7.84 -7.51 -2.28
C LEU A 82 8.16 -9.01 -2.19
N GLU A 83 7.89 -9.75 -3.25
CA GLU A 83 8.23 -11.18 -3.38
C GLU A 83 9.69 -11.41 -3.79
N GLY A 84 10.45 -10.35 -4.05
CA GLY A 84 11.86 -10.43 -4.46
C GLY A 84 12.07 -10.78 -5.93
N LYS A 85 11.05 -10.59 -6.75
CA LYS A 85 11.14 -10.73 -8.20
C LYS A 85 11.72 -9.47 -8.85
N GLU A 86 12.23 -9.60 -10.06
CA GLU A 86 12.71 -8.47 -10.84
C GLU A 86 11.54 -7.57 -11.30
N VAL A 87 11.72 -6.27 -11.13
CA VAL A 87 10.82 -5.23 -11.63
C VAL A 87 11.62 -4.19 -12.42
N SER A 88 10.95 -3.36 -13.20
CA SER A 88 11.64 -2.29 -13.92
C SER A 88 12.33 -1.32 -12.96
N ALA A 89 13.45 -0.72 -13.38
CA ALA A 89 14.16 0.28 -12.58
C ALA A 89 13.25 1.46 -12.17
N LYS A 90 12.35 1.86 -13.08
CA LYS A 90 11.35 2.91 -12.80
C LYS A 90 10.37 2.49 -11.71
N ALA A 91 9.85 1.26 -11.77
CA ALA A 91 8.94 0.75 -10.74
C ALA A 91 9.65 0.67 -9.39
N GLN A 92 10.88 0.13 -9.36
CA GLN A 92 11.68 0.07 -8.13
C GLN A 92 11.88 1.45 -7.52
N GLU A 93 12.33 2.43 -8.30
CA GLU A 93 12.54 3.80 -7.82
C GLU A 93 11.25 4.42 -7.26
N THR A 94 10.13 4.22 -7.97
CA THR A 94 8.82 4.70 -7.53
C THR A 94 8.41 4.07 -6.20
N ILE A 95 8.53 2.74 -6.08
CA ILE A 95 8.21 1.98 -4.86
C ILE A 95 9.07 2.46 -3.69
N GLU A 96 10.38 2.58 -3.88
CA GLU A 96 11.30 3.03 -2.83
C GLU A 96 11.06 4.50 -2.44
N SER A 97 10.65 5.36 -3.40
CA SER A 97 10.28 6.75 -3.13
C SER A 97 9.06 6.82 -2.23
N TRP A 98 8.00 6.07 -2.55
CA TRP A 98 6.81 5.99 -1.69
C TRP A 98 7.13 5.42 -0.31
N TRP A 99 7.97 4.40 -0.24
CA TRP A 99 8.45 3.87 1.04
C TRP A 99 9.12 4.95 1.90
N ARG A 100 10.00 5.74 1.31
CA ARG A 100 10.65 6.86 2.03
C ARG A 100 9.64 7.91 2.47
N LYS A 101 8.75 8.35 1.58
CA LYS A 101 7.71 9.35 1.89
C LYS A 101 6.76 8.88 3.00
N GLY A 102 6.40 7.59 2.99
CA GLY A 102 5.51 6.98 3.98
C GLY A 102 6.17 6.68 5.33
N GLN A 103 7.40 7.12 5.60
CA GLN A 103 8.10 6.79 6.85
C GLN A 103 7.35 7.27 8.09
N HIS A 104 6.74 8.44 8.04
CA HIS A 104 5.95 9.00 9.14
C HIS A 104 4.76 8.11 9.55
N LYS A 105 4.24 7.30 8.63
CA LYS A 105 3.12 6.37 8.90
C LYS A 105 3.55 5.14 9.71
N ARG A 106 4.83 4.81 9.69
CA ARG A 106 5.42 3.67 10.40
C ARG A 106 5.97 4.02 11.78
N HIS A 107 5.86 5.29 12.16
CA HIS A 107 6.28 5.81 13.45
C HIS A 107 5.08 6.27 14.28
N LEU A 108 5.26 6.27 15.60
CA LEU A 108 4.38 6.99 16.51
C LEU A 108 4.32 8.48 16.12
N PRO A 109 3.38 9.26 16.65
CA PRO A 109 3.37 10.70 16.40
C PRO A 109 4.75 11.31 16.57
N ILE A 110 5.16 12.10 15.58
CA ILE A 110 6.48 12.72 15.54
C ILE A 110 6.63 13.72 16.70
N THR A 111 7.72 13.64 17.42
CA THR A 111 8.04 14.50 18.55
C THR A 111 9.28 15.34 18.27
N ILE A 112 9.57 16.30 19.13
CA ILE A 112 10.80 17.13 19.04
C ILE A 112 12.10 16.33 19.17
N PHE A 113 12.03 15.09 19.67
CA PHE A 113 13.18 14.21 19.86
C PHE A 113 13.50 13.36 18.64
N ASP A 114 12.60 13.30 17.69
CA ASP A 114 12.80 12.57 16.44
C ASP A 114 13.62 13.42 15.46
N ASP A 115 14.39 12.80 14.56
CA ASP A 115 15.28 13.50 13.63
C ASP A 115 15.29 12.92 12.20
N PHE A 116 14.52 11.87 11.95
CA PHE A 116 14.51 11.18 10.67
C PHE A 116 13.94 11.98 9.48
N TRP A 117 13.36 13.13 9.74
CA TRP A 117 12.86 14.07 8.71
C TRP A 117 13.83 15.21 8.37
N LYS A 118 14.99 15.28 9.04
CA LYS A 118 16.00 16.35 8.83
C LYS A 118 16.84 16.12 7.59
#